data_f4958b64c445f7b17ebab1901cbb15bc
#
_entry.id   f4958b64c445f7b17ebab1901cbb15bc
#
_cell.length_a   1.000
_cell.length_b   1.000
_cell.length_c   1.000
_cell.angle_alpha   90.00
_cell.angle_beta   90.00
_cell.angle_gamma   90.00
#
_symmetry.space_group_name_H-M   'P 1'
#
loop_
_entity.id
_entity.type
_entity.pdbx_description
1 polymer ?
#
loop_
_entity_poly.entity_id
_entity_poly.type
_entity_poly.pdbx_seq_one_letter_code
_entity_poly.pdbx_strand_id
1 'polypeptide(L)'
;ETGFRLIDNSKTGYATLFKKQTTRMTYDAAVAALSEKETFPPIMLMPYLPNEEISVDCLKTNSGIIMIPRVKGATRVEAIRYNPDILATCQRFFERIPLEMPCNIQFKYLEGIPYMLEVNTRMSGGVQMACLGSGINIPNIAVNKLLGIDKHWTNNYEEKQVSHIEIPVVI
;
A
#
# COMPACT_ATOMS: atom_id res chain seq x y z
N GLU A 1 10.14 -3.79 -4.60
CA GLU A 1 9.46 -3.23 -5.79
C GLU A 1 10.38 -3.37 -6.99
N THR A 2 10.28 -4.49 -7.68
CA THR A 2 10.97 -4.75 -8.93
C THR A 2 10.05 -4.31 -10.07
N GLY A 3 10.53 -3.41 -10.94
CA GLY A 3 9.81 -3.04 -12.16
C GLY A 3 9.28 -1.61 -12.26
N PHE A 4 9.25 -0.84 -11.17
CA PHE A 4 8.88 0.57 -11.23
C PHE A 4 10.02 1.43 -11.79
N ARG A 5 9.68 2.32 -12.73
CA ARG A 5 10.59 3.35 -13.27
C ARG A 5 9.87 4.68 -13.33
N LEU A 6 10.51 5.73 -12.83
CA LEU A 6 10.04 7.10 -12.93
C LEU A 6 10.71 7.76 -14.14
N ILE A 7 9.91 8.23 -15.08
CA ILE A 7 10.40 9.04 -16.18
C ILE A 7 10.64 10.47 -15.67
N ASP A 8 11.89 10.90 -15.70
CA ASP A 8 12.32 12.19 -15.16
C ASP A 8 13.42 12.79 -16.06
N ASN A 9 13.04 13.71 -16.92
CA ASN A 9 13.96 14.40 -17.84
C ASN A 9 14.76 15.54 -17.18
N SER A 10 14.50 15.86 -15.91
CA SER A 10 15.24 16.92 -15.20
C SER A 10 16.66 16.53 -14.80
N LYS A 11 17.03 15.25 -14.88
CA LYS A 11 18.32 14.72 -14.45
C LYS A 11 19.23 14.47 -15.65
N THR A 12 20.41 15.10 -15.65
CA THR A 12 21.46 14.87 -16.66
C THR A 12 22.16 13.52 -16.45
N GLY A 13 22.68 12.94 -17.52
CA GLY A 13 23.43 11.67 -17.48
C GLY A 13 24.64 11.69 -16.51
N TYR A 14 25.27 12.87 -16.32
CA TYR A 14 26.35 13.04 -15.34
C TYR A 14 25.90 12.73 -13.91
N ALA A 15 24.71 13.17 -13.49
CA ALA A 15 24.20 12.90 -12.14
C ALA A 15 23.86 11.41 -11.92
N THR A 16 23.65 10.64 -12.97
CA THR A 16 23.35 9.20 -12.87
C THR A 16 24.61 8.35 -12.68
N LEU A 17 25.78 8.85 -13.12
CA LEU A 17 27.06 8.14 -12.96
C LEU A 17 27.48 8.00 -11.48
N PHE A 18 27.11 8.95 -10.63
CA PHE A 18 27.56 9.03 -9.24
C PHE A 18 26.51 8.61 -8.23
N LYS A 19 25.30 8.23 -8.65
CA LYS A 19 24.25 7.71 -7.78
C LYS A 19 24.05 6.22 -8.03
N LYS A 20 23.77 5.46 -6.94
CA LYS A 20 23.27 4.08 -7.04
C LYS A 20 22.16 4.03 -8.08
N GLN A 21 22.06 2.92 -8.84
CA GLN A 21 21.01 2.68 -9.84
C GLN A 21 19.67 3.23 -9.35
N THR A 22 19.25 4.33 -9.96
CA THR A 22 18.02 5.01 -9.56
C THR A 22 16.87 4.32 -10.29
N THR A 23 15.72 4.25 -9.63
CA THR A 23 14.45 3.90 -10.29
C THR A 23 14.01 4.94 -11.32
N ARG A 24 14.84 5.96 -11.58
CA ARG A 24 14.58 7.07 -12.50
C ARG A 24 15.33 6.86 -13.81
N MET A 25 14.69 7.20 -14.92
CA MET A 25 15.28 7.21 -16.24
C MET A 25 14.71 8.35 -17.08
N THR A 26 15.42 8.79 -18.11
CA THR A 26 14.87 9.77 -19.06
C THR A 26 13.89 9.10 -20.01
N TYR A 27 13.03 9.92 -20.64
CA TYR A 27 12.11 9.41 -21.66
C TYR A 27 12.85 8.73 -22.80
N ASP A 28 13.92 9.34 -23.32
CA ASP A 28 14.71 8.79 -24.42
C ASP A 28 15.37 7.44 -24.05
N ALA A 29 15.87 7.32 -22.82
CA ALA A 29 16.41 6.06 -22.33
C ALA A 29 15.33 4.97 -22.22
N ALA A 30 14.12 5.33 -21.84
CA ALA A 30 12.99 4.39 -21.78
C ALA A 30 12.59 3.93 -23.19
N VAL A 31 12.49 4.87 -24.15
CA VAL A 31 12.20 4.55 -25.55
C VAL A 31 13.27 3.67 -26.15
N ALA A 32 14.54 4.02 -25.96
CA ALA A 32 15.67 3.23 -26.48
C ALA A 32 15.61 1.79 -25.94
N ALA A 33 15.43 1.61 -24.63
CA ALA A 33 15.35 0.29 -24.02
C ALA A 33 14.16 -0.56 -24.55
N LEU A 34 13.00 0.06 -24.76
CA LEU A 34 11.83 -0.63 -25.32
C LEU A 34 12.03 -0.98 -26.80
N SER A 35 12.76 -0.15 -27.54
CA SER A 35 13.05 -0.36 -28.97
C SER A 35 14.10 -1.44 -29.26
N GLU A 36 14.76 -1.97 -28.24
CA GLU A 36 15.69 -3.10 -28.39
C GLU A 36 15.00 -4.41 -28.80
N LYS A 37 13.67 -4.45 -28.65
CA LYS A 37 12.87 -5.63 -28.96
C LYS A 37 11.66 -5.25 -29.80
N GLU A 38 11.30 -6.08 -30.77
CA GLU A 38 10.08 -5.90 -31.56
C GLU A 38 8.80 -6.01 -30.71
N THR A 39 8.84 -6.82 -29.66
CA THR A 39 7.72 -7.00 -28.73
C THR A 39 8.22 -7.05 -27.28
N PHE A 40 7.42 -6.54 -26.36
CA PHE A 40 7.68 -6.59 -24.92
C PHE A 40 6.37 -6.84 -24.15
N PRO A 41 6.45 -7.37 -22.91
CA PRO A 41 5.28 -7.56 -22.06
C PRO A 41 4.52 -6.26 -21.84
N PRO A 42 3.19 -6.32 -21.62
CA PRO A 42 2.41 -5.13 -21.28
C PRO A 42 3.01 -4.38 -20.10
N ILE A 43 3.12 -3.06 -20.23
CA ILE A 43 3.57 -2.15 -19.18
C ILE A 43 2.45 -1.18 -18.83
N MET A 44 2.37 -0.79 -17.55
CA MET A 44 1.45 0.23 -17.10
C MET A 44 2.16 1.58 -17.08
N LEU A 45 1.59 2.58 -17.76
CA LEU A 45 2.00 3.97 -17.66
C LEU A 45 0.97 4.75 -16.86
N MET A 46 1.42 5.47 -15.82
CA MET A 46 0.54 6.22 -14.95
C MET A 46 1.22 7.54 -14.51
N PRO A 47 0.45 8.55 -14.09
CA PRO A 47 1.00 9.75 -13.48
C PRO A 47 1.87 9.43 -12.25
N TYR A 48 2.95 10.17 -12.07
CA TYR A 48 3.73 10.06 -10.85
C TYR A 48 2.99 10.69 -9.68
N LEU A 49 2.81 9.93 -8.61
CA LEU A 49 2.17 10.36 -7.37
C LEU A 49 3.24 10.56 -6.29
N PRO A 50 3.66 11.80 -6.00
CA PRO A 50 4.85 12.07 -5.17
C PRO A 50 4.63 11.88 -3.67
N ASN A 51 3.40 11.95 -3.20
CA ASN A 51 3.05 11.97 -1.78
C ASN A 51 3.23 10.62 -1.08
N GLU A 52 3.09 10.63 0.23
CA GLU A 52 3.14 9.44 1.08
C GLU A 52 2.12 8.38 0.61
N GLU A 53 2.49 7.11 0.77
CA GLU A 53 1.60 5.99 0.51
C GLU A 53 0.75 5.69 1.74
N ILE A 54 -0.55 5.55 1.52
CA ILE A 54 -1.49 5.10 2.54
C ILE A 54 -1.91 3.67 2.19
N SER A 55 -1.61 2.76 3.09
CA SER A 55 -1.91 1.33 2.97
C SER A 55 -3.02 0.97 3.94
N VAL A 56 -4.18 0.56 3.45
CA VAL A 56 -5.34 0.22 4.28
C VAL A 56 -5.48 -1.29 4.36
N ASP A 57 -5.32 -1.85 5.54
CA ASP A 57 -5.61 -3.26 5.77
C ASP A 57 -7.10 -3.42 6.08
N CYS A 58 -7.79 -4.22 5.28
CA CYS A 58 -9.24 -4.34 5.27
C CYS A 58 -9.71 -5.78 5.50
N LEU A 59 -10.85 -5.91 6.18
CA LEU A 59 -11.59 -7.17 6.29
C LEU A 59 -13.09 -6.89 6.44
N LYS A 60 -13.90 -7.45 5.53
CA LYS A 60 -15.35 -7.45 5.67
C LYS A 60 -15.78 -8.49 6.70
N THR A 61 -16.63 -8.08 7.64
CA THR A 61 -17.24 -8.92 8.68
C THR A 61 -18.77 -8.78 8.63
N ASN A 62 -19.49 -9.58 9.42
CA ASN A 62 -20.95 -9.47 9.52
C ASN A 62 -21.40 -8.15 10.21
N SER A 63 -20.53 -7.53 11.01
CA SER A 63 -20.80 -6.25 11.69
C SER A 63 -20.33 -5.02 10.93
N GLY A 64 -19.71 -5.19 9.75
CA GLY A 64 -19.21 -4.10 8.93
C GLY A 64 -17.83 -4.40 8.34
N ILE A 65 -17.14 -3.36 7.91
CA ILE A 65 -15.80 -3.48 7.32
C ILE A 65 -14.76 -2.92 8.28
N ILE A 66 -13.81 -3.74 8.67
CA ILE A 66 -12.61 -3.30 9.38
C ILE A 66 -11.69 -2.65 8.36
N MET A 67 -11.21 -1.45 8.66
CA MET A 67 -10.32 -0.66 7.79
C MET A 67 -9.29 0.05 8.66
N ILE A 68 -8.02 -0.29 8.51
CA ILE A 68 -6.92 0.28 9.29
C ILE A 68 -5.95 0.97 8.35
N PRO A 69 -6.05 2.31 8.19
CA PRO A 69 -5.14 3.08 7.37
C PRO A 69 -3.78 3.25 8.05
N ARG A 70 -2.72 2.96 7.33
CA ARG A 70 -1.33 3.16 7.71
C ARG A 70 -0.65 4.10 6.72
N VAL A 71 -0.15 5.22 7.20
CA VAL A 71 0.69 6.13 6.40
C VAL A 71 2.12 5.62 6.45
N LYS A 72 2.67 5.27 5.29
CA LYS A 72 4.05 4.82 5.14
C LYS A 72 4.95 6.03 4.92
N GLY A 73 5.82 6.31 5.89
CA GLY A 73 6.85 7.34 5.78
C GLY A 73 8.12 6.87 5.07
N ALA A 74 9.10 7.77 4.98
CA ALA A 74 10.44 7.46 4.43
C ALA A 74 11.28 6.58 5.37
N THR A 75 10.85 6.40 6.61
CA THR A 75 11.51 5.62 7.66
C THR A 75 10.78 4.29 7.88
N ARG A 76 11.29 3.49 8.84
CA ARG A 76 10.59 2.27 9.30
C ARG A 76 9.39 2.57 10.22
N VAL A 77 9.09 3.85 10.47
CA VAL A 77 7.94 4.27 11.27
C VAL A 77 6.74 4.43 10.36
N GLU A 78 5.64 3.81 10.71
CA GLU A 78 4.34 3.99 10.07
C GLU A 78 3.35 4.60 11.07
N ALA A 79 2.41 5.40 10.60
CA ALA A 79 1.41 6.02 11.45
C ALA A 79 0.03 5.44 11.13
N ILE A 80 -0.65 4.91 12.14
CA ILE A 80 -2.09 4.63 12.07
C ILE A 80 -2.78 5.98 12.17
N ARG A 81 -3.49 6.38 11.11
CA ARG A 81 -4.19 7.67 11.06
C ARG A 81 -5.60 7.51 10.52
N TYR A 82 -6.54 8.14 11.19
CA TYR A 82 -7.90 8.24 10.67
C TYR A 82 -7.93 9.15 9.43
N ASN A 83 -8.51 8.62 8.34
CA ASN A 83 -8.61 9.37 7.07
C ASN A 83 -9.98 9.12 6.45
N PRO A 84 -10.94 10.05 6.64
CA PRO A 84 -12.32 9.86 6.22
C PRO A 84 -12.48 9.65 4.72
N ASP A 85 -11.69 10.34 3.89
CA ASP A 85 -11.80 10.24 2.42
C ASP A 85 -11.35 8.86 1.92
N ILE A 86 -10.25 8.36 2.48
CA ILE A 86 -9.74 7.01 2.20
C ILE A 86 -10.73 5.95 2.68
N LEU A 87 -11.26 6.08 3.90
CA LEU A 87 -12.22 5.14 4.45
C LEU A 87 -13.52 5.12 3.64
N ALA A 88 -14.03 6.28 3.23
CA ALA A 88 -15.19 6.37 2.36
C ALA A 88 -14.93 5.74 0.98
N THR A 89 -13.71 5.86 0.46
CA THR A 89 -13.33 5.22 -0.81
C THR A 89 -13.24 3.70 -0.67
N CYS A 90 -12.67 3.20 0.43
CA CYS A 90 -12.68 1.77 0.74
C CYS A 90 -14.12 1.24 0.91
N GLN A 91 -14.99 1.98 1.60
CA GLN A 91 -16.40 1.60 1.76
C GLN A 91 -17.09 1.42 0.40
N ARG A 92 -16.97 2.41 -0.49
CA ARG A 92 -17.52 2.33 -1.87
C ARG A 92 -16.94 1.18 -2.70
N PHE A 93 -15.67 0.84 -2.46
CA PHE A 93 -15.04 -0.32 -3.11
C PHE A 93 -15.73 -1.62 -2.68
N PHE A 94 -15.94 -1.83 -1.38
CA PHE A 94 -16.60 -3.04 -0.87
C PHE A 94 -18.09 -3.14 -1.21
N GLU A 95 -18.76 -2.02 -1.45
CA GLU A 95 -20.14 -2.01 -1.95
C GLU A 95 -20.25 -2.55 -3.39
N ARG A 96 -19.20 -2.37 -4.20
CA ARG A 96 -19.16 -2.81 -5.60
C ARG A 96 -18.50 -4.16 -5.79
N ILE A 97 -17.52 -4.46 -4.95
CA ILE A 97 -16.70 -5.68 -5.04
C ILE A 97 -16.80 -6.42 -3.70
N PRO A 98 -17.60 -7.49 -3.64
CA PRO A 98 -17.87 -8.20 -2.39
C PRO A 98 -16.72 -9.14 -2.02
N LEU A 99 -15.56 -8.58 -1.63
CA LEU A 99 -14.46 -9.37 -1.11
C LEU A 99 -14.75 -9.83 0.32
N GLU A 100 -14.68 -11.13 0.54
CA GLU A 100 -14.92 -11.76 1.85
C GLU A 100 -13.62 -12.15 2.59
N MET A 101 -12.48 -12.01 1.91
CA MET A 101 -11.15 -12.27 2.47
C MET A 101 -10.46 -10.97 2.92
N PRO A 102 -9.44 -11.06 3.79
CA PRO A 102 -8.59 -9.92 4.08
C PRO A 102 -7.96 -9.38 2.81
N CYS A 103 -7.93 -8.08 2.67
CA CYS A 103 -7.24 -7.44 1.55
C CYS A 103 -6.49 -6.18 2.02
N ASN A 104 -5.63 -5.69 1.15
CA ASN A 104 -4.90 -4.46 1.37
C ASN A 104 -5.09 -3.55 0.16
N ILE A 105 -5.53 -2.31 0.42
CA ILE A 105 -5.77 -1.29 -0.61
C ILE A 105 -4.75 -0.17 -0.41
N GLN A 106 -4.04 0.18 -1.46
CA GLN A 106 -3.01 1.22 -1.41
C GLN A 106 -3.46 2.47 -2.15
N PHE A 107 -3.14 3.62 -1.56
CA PHE A 107 -3.50 4.93 -2.07
C PHE A 107 -2.32 5.89 -2.06
N LYS A 108 -2.36 6.85 -2.95
CA LYS A 108 -1.58 8.09 -2.89
C LYS A 108 -2.45 9.27 -3.25
N TYR A 109 -2.07 10.45 -2.79
CA TYR A 109 -2.77 11.68 -3.14
C TYR A 109 -2.10 12.39 -4.31
N LEU A 110 -2.90 12.96 -5.19
CA LEU A 110 -2.51 13.97 -6.14
C LEU A 110 -3.49 15.13 -6.04
N GLU A 111 -2.98 16.33 -5.76
CA GLU A 111 -3.79 17.55 -5.63
C GLU A 111 -4.99 17.41 -4.68
N GLY A 112 -4.78 16.72 -3.56
CA GLY A 112 -5.82 16.49 -2.56
C GLY A 112 -6.83 15.38 -2.88
N ILE A 113 -6.71 14.73 -4.05
CA ILE A 113 -7.58 13.61 -4.47
C ILE A 113 -6.88 12.28 -4.18
N PRO A 114 -7.53 11.33 -3.48
CA PRO A 114 -6.97 10.01 -3.25
C PRO A 114 -7.08 9.14 -4.53
N TYR A 115 -5.95 8.64 -4.99
CA TYR A 115 -5.85 7.68 -6.09
C TYR A 115 -5.56 6.30 -5.55
N MET A 116 -6.41 5.34 -5.87
CA MET A 116 -6.18 3.92 -5.58
C MET A 116 -5.08 3.40 -6.52
N LEU A 117 -4.01 2.86 -5.95
CA LEU A 117 -2.90 2.30 -6.71
C LEU A 117 -3.12 0.83 -7.04
N GLU A 118 -3.43 0.05 -6.01
CA GLU A 118 -3.63 -1.39 -6.14
C GLU A 118 -4.51 -1.94 -5.02
N VAL A 119 -5.08 -3.11 -5.28
CA VAL A 119 -5.78 -3.94 -4.30
C VAL A 119 -5.13 -5.30 -4.27
N ASN A 120 -4.54 -5.64 -3.14
CA ASN A 120 -3.97 -6.95 -2.89
C ASN A 120 -5.00 -7.81 -2.15
N THR A 121 -5.48 -8.89 -2.74
CA THR A 121 -6.48 -9.81 -2.14
C THR A 121 -5.84 -10.76 -1.12
N ARG A 122 -5.00 -10.22 -0.28
CA ARG A 122 -4.28 -10.86 0.81
C ARG A 122 -3.92 -9.84 1.89
N MET A 123 -3.52 -10.33 3.04
CA MET A 123 -2.93 -9.48 4.09
C MET A 123 -1.64 -8.82 3.58
N SER A 124 -1.43 -7.56 3.96
CA SER A 124 -0.20 -6.82 3.63
C SER A 124 1.01 -7.37 4.38
N GLY A 125 2.22 -7.06 3.89
CA GLY A 125 3.46 -7.33 4.64
C GLY A 125 3.56 -6.54 5.95
N GLY A 126 2.78 -5.47 6.10
CA GLY A 126 2.71 -4.63 7.31
C GLY A 126 1.48 -4.88 8.19
N VAL A 127 0.71 -5.94 7.96
CA VAL A 127 -0.50 -6.25 8.74
C VAL A 127 -0.23 -6.34 10.24
N GLN A 128 0.93 -6.83 10.63
CA GLN A 128 1.35 -6.86 12.04
C GLN A 128 1.42 -5.47 12.67
N MET A 129 1.87 -4.46 11.91
CA MET A 129 1.92 -3.07 12.37
C MET A 129 0.52 -2.47 12.47
N ALA A 130 -0.37 -2.79 11.50
CA ALA A 130 -1.77 -2.44 11.58
C ALA A 130 -2.42 -3.02 12.85
N CYS A 131 -2.24 -4.31 13.11
CA CYS A 131 -2.81 -4.99 14.26
C CYS A 131 -2.27 -4.43 15.58
N LEU A 132 -0.96 -4.24 15.68
CA LEU A 132 -0.31 -3.73 16.90
C LEU A 132 -0.74 -2.28 17.19
N GLY A 133 -0.73 -1.43 16.17
CA GLY A 133 -1.07 -0.02 16.32
C GLY A 133 -2.54 0.23 16.62
N SER A 134 -3.44 -0.48 15.95
CA SER A 134 -4.89 -0.34 16.13
C SER A 134 -5.45 -1.15 17.31
N GLY A 135 -4.75 -2.19 17.75
CA GLY A 135 -5.28 -3.19 18.69
C GLY A 135 -6.26 -4.19 18.05
N ILE A 136 -6.49 -4.11 16.72
CA ILE A 136 -7.42 -4.98 15.99
C ILE A 136 -6.66 -6.10 15.29
N ASN A 137 -6.83 -7.33 15.74
CA ASN A 137 -6.12 -8.51 15.19
C ASN A 137 -6.86 -9.07 13.95
N ILE A 138 -6.61 -8.47 12.77
CA ILE A 138 -7.23 -8.90 11.50
C ILE A 138 -7.05 -10.40 11.22
N PRO A 139 -5.84 -11.02 11.36
CA PRO A 139 -5.68 -12.45 11.17
C PRO A 139 -6.61 -13.30 12.05
N ASN A 140 -6.70 -12.97 13.34
CA ASN A 140 -7.57 -13.70 14.26
C ASN A 140 -9.06 -13.57 13.88
N ILE A 141 -9.48 -12.36 13.50
CA ILE A 141 -10.85 -12.09 13.06
C ILE A 141 -11.17 -12.87 11.78
N ALA A 142 -10.25 -12.93 10.84
CA ALA A 142 -10.42 -13.67 9.59
C ALA A 142 -10.60 -15.17 9.87
N VAL A 143 -9.79 -15.75 10.77
CA VAL A 143 -9.94 -17.16 11.18
C VAL A 143 -11.27 -17.40 11.87
N ASN A 144 -11.66 -16.54 12.83
CA ASN A 144 -12.95 -16.64 13.51
C ASN A 144 -14.11 -16.62 12.51
N LYS A 145 -14.07 -15.70 11.53
CA LYS A 145 -15.07 -15.64 10.46
C LYS A 145 -15.15 -16.94 9.68
N LEU A 146 -14.01 -17.54 9.29
CA LEU A 146 -13.98 -18.83 8.58
C LEU A 146 -14.57 -19.98 9.41
N LEU A 147 -14.41 -19.92 10.72
CA LEU A 147 -14.97 -20.90 11.67
C LEU A 147 -16.44 -20.64 12.04
N GLY A 148 -17.06 -19.61 11.46
CA GLY A 148 -18.44 -19.20 11.79
C GLY A 148 -18.58 -18.61 13.18
N ILE A 149 -17.49 -18.18 13.82
CA ILE A 149 -17.50 -17.52 15.13
C ILE A 149 -17.80 -16.04 14.89
N ASP A 150 -19.06 -15.67 15.07
CA ASP A 150 -19.48 -14.29 14.88
C ASP A 150 -19.23 -13.46 16.16
N LYS A 151 -18.33 -12.48 16.02
CA LYS A 151 -18.08 -11.47 17.06
C LYS A 151 -18.29 -10.10 16.47
N HIS A 152 -18.88 -9.21 17.27
CA HIS A 152 -19.00 -7.82 16.87
C HIS A 152 -17.65 -7.12 16.90
N TRP A 153 -17.27 -6.49 15.79
CA TRP A 153 -16.01 -5.76 15.63
C TRP A 153 -16.29 -4.32 15.23
N THR A 154 -15.51 -3.39 15.75
CA THR A 154 -15.61 -1.96 15.42
C THR A 154 -14.27 -1.42 14.99
N ASN A 155 -14.30 -0.36 14.15
CA ASN A 155 -13.11 0.40 13.76
C ASN A 155 -12.72 1.44 14.82
N ASN A 156 -12.83 1.09 16.09
CA ASN A 156 -12.49 2.02 17.17
C ASN A 156 -11.01 1.80 17.54
N TYR A 157 -10.14 2.68 17.07
CA TYR A 157 -8.73 2.70 17.39
C TYR A 157 -8.21 4.13 17.52
N GLU A 158 -7.16 4.30 18.31
CA GLU A 158 -6.45 5.57 18.44
C GLU A 158 -5.38 5.71 17.37
N GLU A 159 -5.09 6.96 17.01
CA GLU A 159 -3.93 7.24 16.14
C GLU A 159 -2.63 6.96 16.89
N LYS A 160 -1.74 6.18 16.27
CA LYS A 160 -0.46 5.77 16.85
C LYS A 160 0.63 5.69 15.81
N GLN A 161 1.84 5.88 16.27
CA GLN A 161 3.03 5.53 15.49
C GLN A 161 3.47 4.11 15.85
N VAL A 162 3.83 3.33 14.83
CA VAL A 162 4.32 1.96 14.98
C VAL A 162 5.61 1.80 14.20
N SER A 163 6.51 1.01 14.75
CA SER A 163 7.76 0.64 14.09
C SER A 163 8.11 -0.80 14.43
N HIS A 164 9.02 -1.38 13.66
CA HIS A 164 9.62 -2.66 14.00
C HIS A 164 11.13 -2.52 14.22
N ILE A 165 11.65 -3.33 15.09
CA ILE A 165 13.09 -3.46 15.36
C ILE A 165 13.55 -4.84 14.88
N GLU A 166 14.70 -4.86 14.22
CA GLU A 166 15.40 -6.10 13.87
C GLU A 166 16.48 -6.33 14.92
N ILE A 167 16.46 -7.48 15.56
CA ILE A 167 17.47 -7.87 16.56
C ILE A 167 18.27 -9.03 15.96
N PRO A 168 19.60 -8.90 15.81
CA PRO A 168 20.44 -10.02 15.41
C PRO A 168 20.35 -11.14 16.44
N VAL A 169 20.22 -12.37 15.99
CA VAL A 169 20.24 -13.57 16.82
C VAL A 169 21.31 -14.53 16.32
N VAL A 170 21.95 -15.22 17.23
CA VAL A 170 22.85 -16.33 16.90
C VAL A 170 21.99 -17.57 16.73
N ILE A 171 22.18 -18.28 15.61
CA ILE A 171 21.47 -19.53 15.29
C ILE A 171 22.36 -20.71 15.57
#